data_a65cb6f5aa4a1cdd3afd2f33aa8da323
#
_entry.id   a65cb6f5aa4a1cdd3afd2f33aa8da323
#
_cell.length_a   1.000
_cell.length_b   1.000
_cell.length_c   1.000
_cell.angle_alpha   90.00
_cell.angle_beta   90.00
_cell.angle_gamma   90.00
#
_symmetry.space_group_name_H-M   'P 1'
#
loop_
_entity.id
_entity.type
_entity.pdbx_description
1 polymer ?
#
loop_
_entity_poly.entity_id
_entity_poly.type
_entity_poly.pdbx_seq_one_letter_code
_entity_poly.pdbx_strand_id
1 'polypeptide(L)'
;IGRVFRNEGLDTRHNPEFTLMELYQAYTDYHGMMDLTENLYRFVAQEVLGTTKIVYNGIEMDLGKPFERITMVDAVKKYANIDFNEVADTEAAKALAKEHGIEFEERHEKGDILNLFFEEYVEEHLIQPTFVMDHPIEISPLTKKKPEDPNYVERFEFFMNGWEMANAYSELNDPIDQRERFKAQDALADAGDEEANHTDEAVSYTHLRA
;
A
#
# COMPACT_ATOMS: atom_id res chain seq x y z
N ILE A 1 -17.13 -4.99 10.09
CA ILE A 1 -17.24 -5.85 8.88
C ILE A 1 -18.54 -5.46 8.18
N GLY A 2 -18.46 -5.12 6.90
CA GLY A 2 -19.61 -4.67 6.14
C GLY A 2 -19.43 -4.88 4.63
N ARG A 3 -20.53 -4.70 3.89
CA ARG A 3 -20.47 -4.65 2.44
C ARG A 3 -20.11 -3.24 2.00
N VAL A 4 -19.21 -3.16 1.04
CA VAL A 4 -18.77 -1.91 0.44
C VAL A 4 -18.95 -1.98 -1.07
N PHE A 5 -19.10 -0.81 -1.69
CA PHE A 5 -19.30 -0.66 -3.12
C PHE A 5 -18.26 0.31 -3.66
N ARG A 6 -17.52 -0.10 -4.68
CA ARG A 6 -16.57 0.74 -5.40
C ARG A 6 -16.83 0.63 -6.90
N ASN A 7 -16.67 1.74 -7.62
CA ASN A 7 -16.81 1.79 -9.08
C ASN A 7 -15.51 1.33 -9.76
N GLU A 8 -15.03 0.18 -9.35
CA GLU A 8 -13.88 -0.48 -9.97
C GLU A 8 -14.33 -1.35 -11.15
N GLY A 9 -13.41 -1.65 -12.05
CA GLY A 9 -13.66 -2.60 -13.12
C GLY A 9 -13.98 -3.99 -12.57
N LEU A 10 -14.68 -4.79 -13.37
CA LEU A 10 -14.95 -6.20 -13.03
C LEU A 10 -13.86 -7.09 -13.64
N ASP A 11 -13.10 -7.77 -12.81
CA ASP A 11 -12.10 -8.74 -13.21
C ASP A 11 -12.14 -9.99 -12.32
N THR A 12 -11.11 -10.84 -12.38
CA THR A 12 -11.04 -12.07 -11.57
C THR A 12 -10.76 -11.82 -10.09
N ARG A 13 -10.34 -10.63 -9.70
CA ARG A 13 -9.97 -10.22 -8.34
C ARG A 13 -10.90 -9.14 -7.78
N HIS A 14 -11.49 -8.31 -8.63
CA HIS A 14 -12.29 -7.16 -8.25
C HIS A 14 -13.76 -7.34 -8.59
N ASN A 15 -14.62 -7.06 -7.63
CA ASN A 15 -16.06 -7.02 -7.76
C ASN A 15 -16.57 -5.69 -7.20
N PRO A 16 -17.44 -4.96 -7.89
CA PRO A 16 -17.99 -3.69 -7.39
C PRO A 16 -18.66 -3.76 -6.01
N GLU A 17 -19.16 -4.93 -5.61
CA GLU A 17 -19.64 -5.22 -4.26
C GLU A 17 -18.72 -6.25 -3.60
N PHE A 18 -18.14 -5.93 -2.44
CA PHE A 18 -17.32 -6.86 -1.68
C PHE A 18 -17.45 -6.61 -0.17
N THR A 19 -17.01 -7.57 0.63
CA THR A 19 -17.02 -7.47 2.09
C THR A 19 -15.66 -6.99 2.58
N LEU A 20 -15.66 -5.92 3.35
CA LEU A 20 -14.46 -5.35 3.97
C LEU A 20 -14.55 -5.42 5.49
N MET A 21 -13.43 -5.70 6.13
CA MET A 21 -13.25 -5.51 7.56
C MET A 21 -12.34 -4.31 7.79
N GLU A 22 -12.82 -3.33 8.52
CA GLU A 22 -12.02 -2.20 8.99
C GLU A 22 -11.84 -2.27 10.50
N LEU A 23 -10.67 -1.85 10.96
CA LEU A 23 -10.38 -1.72 12.38
C LEU A 23 -9.40 -0.58 12.62
N TYR A 24 -9.52 0.03 13.80
CA TYR A 24 -8.69 1.15 14.24
C TYR A 24 -8.20 0.86 15.65
N GLN A 25 -6.95 1.21 15.91
CA GLN A 25 -6.34 1.05 17.23
C GLN A 25 -5.59 2.32 17.62
N ALA A 26 -5.93 2.88 18.78
CA ALA A 26 -5.20 4.02 19.34
C ALA A 26 -3.90 3.58 20.01
N TYR A 27 -2.95 4.51 20.14
CA TYR A 27 -1.68 4.32 20.84
C TYR A 27 -0.80 3.20 20.27
N THR A 28 -0.89 2.99 18.96
CA THR A 28 -0.02 2.09 18.19
C THR A 28 0.42 2.77 16.89
N ASP A 29 1.25 2.09 16.14
CA ASP A 29 1.71 2.48 14.81
C ASP A 29 1.46 1.35 13.79
N TYR A 30 1.93 1.53 12.57
CA TYR A 30 1.77 0.53 11.52
C TYR A 30 2.50 -0.79 11.84
N HIS A 31 3.57 -0.79 12.66
CA HIS A 31 4.23 -2.03 13.10
C HIS A 31 3.32 -2.84 14.03
N GLY A 32 2.65 -2.17 14.98
CA GLY A 32 1.66 -2.84 15.83
C GLY A 32 0.48 -3.38 15.04
N MET A 33 0.09 -2.69 13.96
CA MET A 33 -0.95 -3.18 13.04
C MET A 33 -0.49 -4.38 12.21
N MET A 34 0.79 -4.46 11.82
CA MET A 34 1.36 -5.68 11.21
C MET A 34 1.28 -6.87 12.17
N ASP A 35 1.67 -6.67 13.44
CA ASP A 35 1.58 -7.72 14.46
C ASP A 35 0.13 -8.19 14.68
N LEU A 36 -0.81 -7.25 14.70
CA LEU A 36 -2.23 -7.55 14.81
C LEU A 36 -2.72 -8.35 13.60
N THR A 37 -2.38 -7.92 12.39
CA THR A 37 -2.76 -8.58 11.13
C THR A 37 -2.20 -10.00 11.07
N GLU A 38 -0.91 -10.18 11.34
CA GLU A 38 -0.27 -11.50 11.38
C GLU A 38 -0.97 -12.44 12.37
N ASN A 39 -1.23 -11.95 13.59
CA ASN A 39 -1.91 -12.75 14.60
C ASN A 39 -3.37 -13.04 14.23
N LEU A 40 -4.08 -12.11 13.61
CA LEU A 40 -5.46 -12.30 13.15
C LEU A 40 -5.55 -13.41 12.10
N TYR A 41 -4.72 -13.37 11.06
CA TYR A 41 -4.72 -14.40 10.02
C TYR A 41 -4.34 -15.77 10.58
N ARG A 42 -3.35 -15.84 11.47
CA ARG A 42 -2.94 -17.07 12.15
C ARG A 42 -4.05 -17.62 13.02
N PHE A 43 -4.70 -16.76 13.80
CA PHE A 43 -5.83 -17.13 14.66
C PHE A 43 -7.02 -17.67 13.84
N VAL A 44 -7.43 -16.95 12.80
CA VAL A 44 -8.55 -17.36 11.95
C VAL A 44 -8.27 -18.69 11.25
N ALA A 45 -7.06 -18.88 10.71
CA ALA A 45 -6.68 -20.15 10.10
C ALA A 45 -6.75 -21.31 11.09
N GLN A 46 -6.26 -21.13 12.30
CA GLN A 46 -6.29 -22.14 13.34
C GLN A 46 -7.72 -22.47 13.79
N GLU A 47 -8.58 -21.45 13.99
CA GLU A 47 -9.95 -21.66 14.45
C GLU A 47 -10.86 -22.27 13.37
N VAL A 48 -10.68 -21.86 12.11
CA VAL A 48 -11.57 -22.28 11.01
C VAL A 48 -11.10 -23.58 10.36
N LEU A 49 -9.78 -23.74 10.16
CA LEU A 49 -9.19 -24.85 9.42
C LEU A 49 -8.51 -25.87 10.33
N GLY A 50 -8.26 -25.55 11.60
CA GLY A 50 -7.50 -26.39 12.53
C GLY A 50 -6.00 -26.47 12.21
N THR A 51 -5.50 -25.61 11.32
CA THR A 51 -4.09 -25.58 10.91
C THR A 51 -3.71 -24.20 10.41
N THR A 52 -2.43 -23.84 10.60
CA THR A 52 -1.84 -22.63 10.02
C THR A 52 -1.23 -22.86 8.64
N LYS A 53 -1.13 -24.10 8.18
CA LYS A 53 -0.72 -24.44 6.82
C LYS A 53 -1.95 -24.55 5.94
N ILE A 54 -2.04 -23.67 4.95
CA ILE A 54 -3.15 -23.59 4.01
C ILE A 54 -2.68 -23.97 2.61
N VAL A 55 -3.55 -24.62 1.85
CA VAL A 55 -3.30 -24.93 0.44
C VAL A 55 -4.42 -24.30 -0.39
N TYR A 56 -4.05 -23.42 -1.29
CA TYR A 56 -4.97 -22.79 -2.22
C TYR A 56 -4.46 -22.98 -3.66
N ASN A 57 -5.30 -23.56 -4.51
CA ASN A 57 -4.94 -23.92 -5.89
C ASN A 57 -3.63 -24.71 -6.03
N GLY A 58 -3.34 -25.60 -5.07
CA GLY A 58 -2.11 -26.41 -5.05
C GLY A 58 -0.87 -25.68 -4.50
N ILE A 59 -1.00 -24.44 -4.08
CA ILE A 59 0.07 -23.64 -3.47
C ILE A 59 -0.05 -23.73 -1.95
N GLU A 60 1.02 -24.19 -1.29
CA GLU A 60 1.08 -24.24 0.19
C GLU A 60 1.60 -22.89 0.73
N MET A 61 0.88 -22.33 1.69
CA MET A 61 1.25 -21.13 2.44
C MET A 61 1.25 -21.44 3.94
N ASP A 62 2.27 -20.99 4.66
CA ASP A 62 2.47 -21.31 6.08
C ASP A 62 2.32 -20.05 6.96
N LEU A 63 1.11 -19.84 7.47
CA LEU A 63 0.78 -18.74 8.40
C LEU A 63 1.38 -18.96 9.81
N GLY A 64 1.94 -20.12 10.10
CA GLY A 64 2.59 -20.42 11.38
C GLY A 64 3.99 -19.82 11.52
N LYS A 65 4.62 -19.46 10.40
CA LYS A 65 5.91 -18.77 10.38
C LYS A 65 5.74 -17.28 10.55
N PRO A 66 6.78 -16.54 11.00
CA PRO A 66 6.78 -15.09 10.91
C PRO A 66 6.59 -14.63 9.47
N PHE A 67 5.72 -13.65 9.25
CA PHE A 67 5.52 -13.06 7.94
C PHE A 67 6.72 -12.21 7.55
N GLU A 68 7.14 -12.27 6.29
CA GLU A 68 8.22 -11.42 5.77
C GLU A 68 7.80 -9.96 5.86
N ARG A 69 8.74 -9.09 6.26
CA ARG A 69 8.57 -7.63 6.27
C ARG A 69 9.66 -7.04 5.41
N ILE A 70 9.28 -6.42 4.30
CA ILE A 70 10.20 -5.86 3.31
C ILE A 70 9.72 -4.47 2.91
N THR A 71 10.64 -3.52 2.71
CA THR A 71 10.27 -2.22 2.16
C THR A 71 9.95 -2.34 0.67
N MET A 72 9.12 -1.43 0.14
CA MET A 72 8.81 -1.43 -1.30
C MET A 72 10.08 -1.31 -2.15
N VAL A 73 11.03 -0.45 -1.75
CA VAL A 73 12.32 -0.30 -2.45
C VAL A 73 13.13 -1.59 -2.43
N ASP A 74 13.22 -2.26 -1.27
CA ASP A 74 13.95 -3.53 -1.16
C ASP A 74 13.26 -4.66 -1.92
N ALA A 75 11.92 -4.64 -1.99
CA ALA A 75 11.16 -5.60 -2.76
C ALA A 75 11.44 -5.43 -4.27
N VAL A 76 11.41 -4.21 -4.80
CA VAL A 76 11.77 -3.93 -6.19
C VAL A 76 13.23 -4.30 -6.45
N LYS A 77 14.14 -3.99 -5.54
CA LYS A 77 15.53 -4.40 -5.65
C LYS A 77 15.70 -5.92 -5.70
N LYS A 78 14.96 -6.64 -4.87
CA LYS A 78 15.01 -8.12 -4.80
C LYS A 78 14.52 -8.80 -6.08
N TYR A 79 13.41 -8.32 -6.66
CA TYR A 79 12.74 -8.99 -7.76
C TYR A 79 13.07 -8.40 -9.14
N ALA A 80 13.21 -7.07 -9.25
CA ALA A 80 13.58 -6.40 -10.50
C ALA A 80 15.09 -6.15 -10.64
N ASN A 81 15.88 -6.35 -9.57
CA ASN A 81 17.31 -6.01 -9.50
C ASN A 81 17.59 -4.51 -9.76
N ILE A 82 16.67 -3.64 -9.34
CA ILE A 82 16.74 -2.17 -9.49
C ILE A 82 16.70 -1.54 -8.10
N ASP A 83 17.71 -0.74 -7.76
CA ASP A 83 17.77 -0.02 -6.49
C ASP A 83 17.27 1.41 -6.66
N PHE A 84 16.04 1.68 -6.22
CA PHE A 84 15.45 3.03 -6.30
C PHE A 84 16.12 4.05 -5.38
N ASN A 85 16.97 3.63 -4.43
CA ASN A 85 17.84 4.56 -3.69
C ASN A 85 18.92 5.19 -4.57
N GLU A 86 19.31 4.51 -5.66
CA GLU A 86 20.30 5.01 -6.62
C GLU A 86 19.66 5.85 -7.74
N VAL A 87 18.33 5.87 -7.87
CA VAL A 87 17.59 6.69 -8.83
C VAL A 87 17.54 8.12 -8.30
N ALA A 88 18.13 9.07 -9.04
CA ALA A 88 18.38 10.43 -8.55
C ALA A 88 17.08 11.24 -8.36
N ASP A 89 16.20 11.24 -9.36
CA ASP A 89 15.02 12.08 -9.43
C ASP A 89 13.92 11.47 -10.31
N THR A 90 12.82 12.20 -10.49
CA THR A 90 11.68 11.79 -11.31
C THR A 90 12.06 11.53 -12.77
N GLU A 91 12.92 12.37 -13.36
CA GLU A 91 13.32 12.20 -14.76
C GLU A 91 14.15 10.90 -14.95
N ALA A 92 15.03 10.60 -14.00
CA ALA A 92 15.78 9.35 -13.99
C ALA A 92 14.84 8.14 -13.82
N ALA A 93 13.82 8.25 -12.96
CA ALA A 93 12.82 7.20 -12.78
C ALA A 93 11.99 6.96 -14.05
N LYS A 94 11.52 8.03 -14.71
CA LYS A 94 10.81 7.97 -16.01
C LYS A 94 11.66 7.37 -17.12
N ALA A 95 12.96 7.72 -17.16
CA ALA A 95 13.88 7.14 -18.12
C ALA A 95 14.05 5.62 -17.92
N LEU A 96 14.14 5.21 -16.64
CA LEU A 96 14.23 3.80 -16.27
C LEU A 96 12.93 3.04 -16.63
N ALA A 97 11.76 3.62 -16.39
CA ALA A 97 10.46 3.04 -16.78
C ALA A 97 10.39 2.82 -18.30
N LYS A 98 10.82 3.82 -19.10
CA LYS A 98 10.90 3.68 -20.57
C LYS A 98 11.83 2.55 -21.01
N GLU A 99 12.98 2.41 -20.36
CA GLU A 99 13.96 1.33 -20.65
C GLU A 99 13.34 -0.06 -20.39
N HIS A 100 12.51 -0.16 -19.36
CA HIS A 100 11.81 -1.39 -18.96
C HIS A 100 10.46 -1.61 -19.65
N GLY A 101 10.01 -0.67 -20.50
CA GLY A 101 8.73 -0.76 -21.22
C GLY A 101 7.51 -0.56 -20.32
N ILE A 102 7.68 0.04 -19.14
CA ILE A 102 6.60 0.37 -18.23
C ILE A 102 5.93 1.67 -18.71
N GLU A 103 4.62 1.61 -18.93
CA GLU A 103 3.82 2.79 -19.28
C GLU A 103 3.58 3.66 -18.06
N PHE A 104 3.66 4.97 -18.21
CA PHE A 104 3.41 5.94 -17.15
C PHE A 104 2.82 7.22 -17.72
N GLU A 105 2.20 8.02 -16.85
CA GLU A 105 1.66 9.32 -17.21
C GLU A 105 2.69 10.43 -16.94
N GLU A 106 2.56 11.56 -17.66
CA GLU A 106 3.50 12.68 -17.53
C GLU A 106 3.50 13.28 -16.11
N ARG A 107 2.36 13.22 -15.41
CA ARG A 107 2.21 13.69 -14.03
C ARG A 107 2.89 12.81 -12.98
N HIS A 108 3.25 11.57 -13.31
CA HIS A 108 3.85 10.66 -12.34
C HIS A 108 5.20 11.19 -11.84
N GLU A 109 5.37 11.10 -10.53
CA GLU A 109 6.61 11.41 -9.82
C GLU A 109 7.43 10.14 -9.56
N LYS A 110 8.58 10.27 -8.91
CA LYS A 110 9.47 9.14 -8.64
C LYS A 110 8.79 8.01 -7.85
N GLY A 111 7.94 8.36 -6.87
CA GLY A 111 7.22 7.39 -6.05
C GLY A 111 6.16 6.63 -6.83
N ASP A 112 5.44 7.28 -7.76
CA ASP A 112 4.50 6.61 -8.64
C ASP A 112 5.21 5.60 -9.53
N ILE A 113 6.37 5.98 -10.08
CA ILE A 113 7.19 5.08 -10.91
C ILE A 113 7.69 3.87 -10.10
N LEU A 114 8.11 4.07 -8.85
CA LEU A 114 8.49 2.96 -7.97
C LEU A 114 7.31 1.98 -7.79
N ASN A 115 6.09 2.50 -7.62
CA ASN A 115 4.89 1.68 -7.50
C ASN A 115 4.62 0.87 -8.78
N LEU A 116 4.75 1.47 -9.96
CA LEU A 116 4.61 0.76 -11.24
C LEU A 116 5.63 -0.38 -11.39
N PHE A 117 6.87 -0.19 -10.95
CA PHE A 117 7.86 -1.26 -10.90
C PHE A 117 7.49 -2.36 -9.90
N PHE A 118 6.89 -1.99 -8.77
CA PHE A 118 6.42 -2.95 -7.79
C PHE A 118 5.26 -3.79 -8.36
N GLU A 119 4.27 -3.19 -8.98
CA GLU A 119 3.16 -3.89 -9.63
C GLU A 119 3.63 -4.86 -10.71
N GLU A 120 4.55 -4.42 -11.57
CA GLU A 120 5.03 -5.22 -12.72
C GLU A 120 5.94 -6.38 -12.31
N TYR A 121 6.83 -6.18 -11.33
CA TYR A 121 7.90 -7.14 -11.04
C TYR A 121 7.80 -7.85 -9.70
N VAL A 122 6.95 -7.38 -8.77
CA VAL A 122 6.97 -7.86 -7.38
C VAL A 122 5.70 -8.59 -7.00
N GLU A 123 4.52 -8.02 -7.23
CA GLU A 123 3.25 -8.51 -6.68
C GLU A 123 3.02 -9.99 -6.91
N GLU A 124 3.17 -10.46 -8.15
CA GLU A 124 2.93 -11.87 -8.52
C GLU A 124 3.89 -12.84 -7.83
N HIS A 125 5.02 -12.36 -7.32
CA HIS A 125 6.02 -13.16 -6.61
C HIS A 125 5.76 -13.27 -5.10
N LEU A 126 4.85 -12.48 -4.54
CA LEU A 126 4.52 -12.46 -3.12
C LEU A 126 3.56 -13.59 -2.75
N ILE A 127 4.03 -14.83 -2.87
CA ILE A 127 3.22 -16.03 -2.62
C ILE A 127 3.06 -16.32 -1.13
N GLN A 128 4.15 -16.27 -0.38
CA GLN A 128 4.11 -16.45 1.08
C GLN A 128 3.69 -15.16 1.78
N PRO A 129 3.11 -15.26 2.99
CA PRO A 129 2.67 -14.08 3.73
C PRO A 129 3.77 -13.02 3.88
N THR A 130 3.58 -11.85 3.29
CA THR A 130 4.58 -10.77 3.20
C THR A 130 3.94 -9.41 3.43
N PHE A 131 4.50 -8.62 4.32
CA PHE A 131 4.20 -7.20 4.46
C PHE A 131 5.16 -6.39 3.61
N VAL A 132 4.64 -5.62 2.67
CA VAL A 132 5.38 -4.59 1.93
C VAL A 132 5.17 -3.26 2.64
N MET A 133 6.26 -2.66 3.10
CA MET A 133 6.22 -1.48 3.97
C MET A 133 6.83 -0.26 3.27
N ASP A 134 6.63 0.90 3.90
CA ASP A 134 7.31 2.13 3.51
C ASP A 134 6.98 2.54 2.07
N HIS A 135 5.69 2.72 1.84
CA HIS A 135 5.17 3.17 0.55
C HIS A 135 5.58 4.62 0.27
N PRO A 136 5.74 5.01 -1.01
CA PRO A 136 5.96 6.41 -1.39
C PRO A 136 4.84 7.34 -0.94
N ILE A 137 5.20 8.57 -0.64
CA ILE A 137 4.25 9.60 -0.19
C ILE A 137 3.26 9.97 -1.29
N GLU A 138 3.66 9.91 -2.56
CA GLU A 138 2.85 10.24 -3.72
C GLU A 138 1.57 9.41 -3.79
N ILE A 139 1.67 8.13 -3.50
CA ILE A 139 0.54 7.19 -3.53
C ILE A 139 -0.15 7.00 -2.17
N SER A 140 0.14 7.85 -1.19
CA SER A 140 -0.32 7.66 0.20
C SER A 140 -0.73 8.98 0.87
N PRO A 141 -1.76 9.68 0.35
CA PRO A 141 -2.08 11.06 0.74
C PRO A 141 -2.59 11.23 2.17
N LEU A 142 -3.03 10.15 2.84
CA LEU A 142 -3.67 10.19 4.15
C LEU A 142 -2.81 9.59 5.27
N THR A 143 -1.58 9.24 4.94
CA THR A 143 -0.68 8.49 5.81
C THR A 143 0.41 9.38 6.39
N LYS A 144 0.79 9.11 7.63
CA LYS A 144 1.87 9.81 8.32
C LYS A 144 3.23 9.54 7.67
N LYS A 145 4.00 10.60 7.45
CA LYS A 145 5.39 10.50 6.95
C LYS A 145 6.28 9.77 7.93
N LYS A 146 7.24 9.04 7.42
CA LYS A 146 8.33 8.49 8.25
C LYS A 146 9.23 9.63 8.75
N PRO A 147 9.58 9.64 10.04
CA PRO A 147 10.47 10.66 10.57
C PRO A 147 11.89 10.63 9.97
N GLU A 148 12.35 9.43 9.60
CA GLU A 148 13.70 9.20 9.08
C GLU A 148 13.84 9.59 7.60
N ASP A 149 12.77 9.39 6.83
CA ASP A 149 12.73 9.73 5.40
C ASP A 149 11.30 10.15 4.99
N PRO A 150 11.03 11.44 4.86
CA PRO A 150 9.70 11.98 4.57
C PRO A 150 9.20 11.69 3.14
N ASN A 151 10.02 11.09 2.28
CA ASN A 151 9.57 10.62 0.96
C ASN A 151 8.75 9.33 1.07
N TYR A 152 8.82 8.66 2.21
CA TYR A 152 8.06 7.45 2.51
C TYR A 152 7.13 7.67 3.69
N VAL A 153 6.12 6.80 3.79
CA VAL A 153 5.09 6.88 4.81
C VAL A 153 5.01 5.60 5.65
N GLU A 154 4.45 5.71 6.85
CA GLU A 154 4.19 4.61 7.77
C GLU A 154 2.96 3.81 7.31
N ARG A 155 3.10 3.07 6.19
CA ARG A 155 2.08 2.23 5.55
C ARG A 155 2.64 0.86 5.23
N PHE A 156 1.80 -0.14 5.31
CA PHE A 156 2.07 -1.44 4.73
C PHE A 156 0.87 -1.96 3.95
N GLU A 157 1.14 -2.79 2.98
CA GLU A 157 0.21 -3.71 2.37
C GLU A 157 0.62 -5.14 2.69
N PHE A 158 -0.35 -5.99 2.99
CA PHE A 158 -0.14 -7.40 3.24
C PHE A 158 -0.50 -8.20 2.01
N PHE A 159 0.48 -8.93 1.49
CA PHE A 159 0.32 -9.80 0.33
C PHE A 159 0.39 -11.27 0.70
N MET A 160 -0.42 -12.08 0.02
CA MET A 160 -0.37 -13.53 0.05
C MET A 160 -0.97 -14.08 -1.24
N ASN A 161 -0.32 -15.07 -1.85
CA ASN A 161 -0.73 -15.63 -3.14
C ASN A 161 -0.77 -14.61 -4.30
N GLY A 162 0.09 -13.59 -4.25
CA GLY A 162 0.11 -12.49 -5.21
C GLY A 162 -1.11 -11.57 -5.12
N TRP A 163 -1.82 -11.56 -3.99
CA TRP A 163 -3.00 -10.74 -3.75
C TRP A 163 -2.78 -9.81 -2.57
N GLU A 164 -3.19 -8.56 -2.70
CA GLU A 164 -3.33 -7.66 -1.57
C GLU A 164 -4.47 -8.13 -0.67
N MET A 165 -4.14 -8.51 0.56
CA MET A 165 -5.06 -9.06 1.54
C MET A 165 -5.45 -8.06 2.62
N ALA A 166 -4.64 -7.04 2.86
CA ALA A 166 -4.90 -5.94 3.78
C ALA A 166 -3.98 -4.76 3.50
N ASN A 167 -4.45 -3.57 3.87
CA ASN A 167 -3.74 -2.31 3.78
C ASN A 167 -3.94 -1.56 5.10
N ALA A 168 -2.87 -1.07 5.71
CA ALA A 168 -2.98 -0.29 6.93
C ALA A 168 -1.81 0.69 7.08
N TYR A 169 -2.06 1.72 7.88
CA TYR A 169 -1.10 2.81 8.05
C TYR A 169 -1.29 3.54 9.40
N SER A 170 -0.26 4.28 9.78
CA SER A 170 -0.39 5.29 10.83
C SER A 170 -1.13 6.51 10.27
N GLU A 171 -2.24 6.86 10.88
CA GLU A 171 -3.10 7.96 10.42
C GLU A 171 -2.36 9.29 10.47
N LEU A 172 -2.47 10.08 9.40
CA LEU A 172 -1.95 11.44 9.37
C LEU A 172 -2.76 12.31 10.34
N ASN A 173 -2.10 12.76 11.41
CA ASN A 173 -2.70 13.53 12.50
C ASN A 173 -2.12 14.95 12.63
N ASP A 174 -1.40 15.42 11.63
CA ASP A 174 -0.92 16.79 11.53
C ASP A 174 -1.84 17.58 10.57
N PRO A 175 -2.61 18.57 11.07
CA PRO A 175 -3.54 19.32 10.24
C PRO A 175 -2.85 20.22 9.20
N ILE A 176 -1.59 20.60 9.43
CA ILE A 176 -0.82 21.41 8.49
C ILE A 176 -0.36 20.53 7.33
N ASP A 177 0.24 19.38 7.60
CA ASP A 177 0.63 18.40 6.59
C ASP A 177 -0.60 17.91 5.80
N GLN A 178 -1.73 17.62 6.50
CA GLN A 178 -2.97 17.21 5.84
C GLN A 178 -3.47 18.24 4.82
N ARG A 179 -3.43 19.53 5.18
CA ARG A 179 -3.85 20.59 4.26
C ARG A 179 -2.92 20.73 3.06
N GLU A 180 -1.61 20.56 3.25
CA GLU A 180 -0.65 20.54 2.14
C GLU A 180 -0.89 19.38 1.19
N ARG A 181 -1.18 18.19 1.74
CA ARG A 181 -1.52 16.99 0.96
C ARG A 181 -2.81 17.17 0.17
N PHE A 182 -3.85 17.73 0.77
CA PHE A 182 -5.11 18.01 0.07
C PHE A 182 -4.90 18.99 -1.10
N LYS A 183 -4.11 20.04 -0.92
CA LYS A 183 -3.78 20.95 -2.03
C LYS A 183 -3.05 20.26 -3.17
N ALA A 184 -2.16 19.33 -2.87
CA ALA A 184 -1.49 18.51 -3.88
C ALA A 184 -2.50 17.61 -4.61
N GLN A 185 -3.42 17.00 -3.89
CA GLN A 185 -4.50 16.20 -4.47
C GLN A 185 -5.46 17.02 -5.35
N ASP A 186 -5.85 18.23 -4.93
CA ASP A 186 -6.66 19.14 -5.74
C ASP A 186 -5.95 19.49 -7.06
N ALA A 187 -4.63 19.70 -7.02
CA ALA A 187 -3.84 19.97 -8.23
C ALA A 187 -3.80 18.74 -9.17
N LEU A 188 -3.78 17.52 -8.64
CA LEU A 188 -3.88 16.30 -9.43
C LEU A 188 -5.27 16.15 -10.04
N ALA A 189 -6.34 16.42 -9.27
CA ALA A 189 -7.70 16.43 -9.79
C ALA A 189 -7.88 17.44 -10.94
N ASP A 190 -7.35 18.65 -10.79
CA ASP A 190 -7.34 19.67 -11.84
C ASP A 190 -6.55 19.23 -13.09
N ALA A 191 -5.56 18.37 -12.92
CA ALA A 191 -4.78 17.76 -14.00
C ALA A 191 -5.47 16.53 -14.64
N GLY A 192 -6.66 16.15 -14.14
CA GLY A 192 -7.48 15.07 -14.71
C GLY A 192 -7.40 13.72 -13.98
N ASP A 193 -6.86 13.71 -12.77
CA ASP A 193 -6.87 12.52 -11.93
C ASP A 193 -8.25 12.32 -11.28
N GLU A 194 -9.00 11.31 -11.77
CA GLU A 194 -10.35 11.00 -11.27
C GLU A 194 -10.34 10.34 -9.88
N GLU A 195 -9.19 9.84 -9.44
CA GLU A 195 -9.03 9.19 -8.13
C GLU A 195 -8.53 10.13 -7.04
N ALA A 196 -8.13 11.36 -7.42
CA ALA A 196 -7.61 12.35 -6.48
C ALA A 196 -8.68 12.79 -5.46
N ASN A 197 -8.26 12.89 -4.20
CA ASN A 197 -9.16 13.30 -3.11
C ASN A 197 -9.32 14.84 -3.09
N HIS A 198 -10.55 15.32 -3.09
CA HIS A 198 -10.83 16.73 -2.93
C HIS A 198 -10.59 17.22 -1.50
N THR A 199 -10.17 18.49 -1.38
CA THR A 199 -9.96 19.13 -0.07
C THR A 199 -11.24 19.13 0.76
N ASP A 200 -11.14 18.61 1.98
CA ASP A 200 -12.15 18.78 3.02
C ASP A 200 -11.60 19.69 4.13
N GLU A 201 -12.01 20.94 4.10
CA GLU A 201 -11.60 21.94 5.11
C GLU A 201 -12.07 21.57 6.52
N ALA A 202 -13.19 20.89 6.67
CA ALA A 202 -13.68 20.45 7.98
C ALA A 202 -12.72 19.43 8.61
N VAL A 203 -12.14 18.53 7.82
CA VAL A 203 -11.11 17.59 8.28
C VAL A 203 -9.87 18.33 8.77
N SER A 204 -9.41 19.34 8.03
CA SER A 204 -8.26 20.16 8.42
C SER A 204 -8.48 20.93 9.73
N TYR A 205 -9.72 21.31 10.05
CA TYR A 205 -10.06 22.01 11.29
C TYR A 205 -10.27 21.08 12.48
N THR A 206 -10.84 19.91 12.26
CA THR A 206 -11.08 18.91 13.30
C THR A 206 -9.88 18.05 13.57
N HIS A 207 -8.79 18.29 12.88
CA HIS A 207 -7.49 17.62 12.90
C HIS A 207 -7.58 16.16 12.63
N LEU A 208 -8.63 15.70 12.04
CA LEU A 208 -8.53 14.29 11.93
C LEU A 208 -9.64 13.64 11.15
N ARG A 209 -9.21 12.86 10.23
CA ARG A 209 -9.98 11.68 9.95
C ARG A 209 -9.95 10.80 11.20
N ALA A 210 -11.09 10.56 11.74
CA ALA A 210 -11.26 9.47 12.68
C ALA A 210 -11.56 8.19 11.90
#